data_f78995d4719fa6cc530b5f3485336fc4
#
_entry.id   f78995d4719fa6cc530b5f3485336fc4
#
_cell.length_a   1.000
_cell.length_b   1.000
_cell.length_c   1.000
_cell.angle_alpha   90.00
_cell.angle_beta   90.00
_cell.angle_gamma   90.00
#
_symmetry.space_group_name_H-M   'P 1'
#
loop_
_entity.id
_entity.type
_entity.pdbx_description
1 polymer ?
#
loop_
_entity_poly.entity_id
_entity_poly.type
_entity_poly.pdbx_seq_one_letter_code
_entity_poly.pdbx_strand_id
1 'polypeptide(L)'
;LQESNFDIRELDDTTATAEQFDAPTNRITDPLPVLYQSGYLTIKGYDPSFQLYTLAYPNKEVRKGFLESLMPAYVHLPARENTFYIVSFIKDLRAGNLDGCLERLKSFFASIPNKLNNKEEKHYQTIFYLFFRLMGQYIDVEVDTAIGRADAIVKLQDTLYVFEFKVDGTPEEALAQINSKGYAIPYQVGDWKIIKVGVNFDSATRTIGTWKTER
;
A
#
# COMPACT_ATOMS: atom_id res chain seq x y z
N LEU A 1 12.18 -8.82 -6.98
CA LEU A 1 10.98 -7.96 -7.08
C LEU A 1 11.34 -6.51 -7.44
N GLN A 2 12.40 -5.94 -6.87
CA GLN A 2 12.83 -4.57 -7.22
C GLN A 2 13.42 -4.48 -8.63
N GLU A 3 14.11 -5.51 -9.09
CA GLU A 3 14.73 -5.56 -10.43
C GLU A 3 13.75 -6.04 -11.50
N SER A 4 12.72 -6.80 -11.12
CA SER A 4 11.61 -7.15 -11.98
C SER A 4 10.57 -6.02 -11.87
N ASN A 5 10.07 -5.54 -12.98
CA ASN A 5 9.01 -4.50 -13.01
C ASN A 5 7.65 -5.01 -12.47
N PHE A 6 7.70 -5.93 -11.51
CA PHE A 6 6.56 -6.62 -10.93
C PHE A 6 5.90 -5.78 -9.84
N ASP A 7 4.59 -5.65 -9.91
CA ASP A 7 3.83 -4.89 -8.92
C ASP A 7 3.38 -5.80 -7.76
N ILE A 8 3.99 -5.64 -6.60
CA ILE A 8 3.64 -6.42 -5.40
C ILE A 8 2.19 -6.21 -4.95
N ARG A 9 1.54 -5.14 -5.41
CA ARG A 9 0.14 -4.85 -5.11
C ARG A 9 -0.81 -5.84 -5.78
N GLU A 10 -0.39 -6.44 -6.90
CA GLU A 10 -1.17 -7.38 -7.70
C GLU A 10 -1.03 -8.83 -7.23
N LEU A 11 -0.26 -9.11 -6.17
CA LEU A 11 -0.02 -10.48 -5.70
C LEU A 11 -1.23 -11.16 -5.04
N ASP A 12 -2.13 -10.39 -4.47
CA ASP A 12 -3.35 -10.92 -3.86
C ASP A 12 -4.43 -11.04 -4.94
N ASP A 13 -4.92 -12.26 -5.18
CA ASP A 13 -5.87 -12.60 -6.24
C ASP A 13 -5.33 -12.49 -7.69
N THR A 14 -4.02 -12.71 -7.87
CA THR A 14 -3.45 -12.76 -9.22
C THR A 14 -3.87 -14.02 -9.96
N THR A 15 -4.12 -13.92 -11.27
CA THR A 15 -4.47 -15.08 -12.10
C THR A 15 -3.29 -15.51 -12.97
N ALA A 16 -3.05 -16.81 -13.08
CA ALA A 16 -1.97 -17.38 -13.87
C ALA A 16 -2.31 -18.79 -14.40
N THR A 17 -1.69 -19.18 -15.51
CA THR A 17 -1.72 -20.60 -15.96
C THR A 17 -0.71 -21.40 -15.14
N ALA A 18 -0.84 -22.74 -15.15
CA ALA A 18 0.10 -23.62 -14.46
C ALA A 18 1.56 -23.38 -14.91
N GLU A 19 1.78 -23.18 -16.20
CA GLU A 19 3.11 -22.95 -16.77
C GLU A 19 3.75 -21.65 -16.27
N GLN A 20 2.94 -20.65 -15.88
CA GLN A 20 3.43 -19.36 -15.39
C GLN A 20 3.94 -19.43 -13.94
N PHE A 21 3.33 -20.22 -13.07
CA PHE A 21 3.71 -20.28 -11.65
C PHE A 21 4.44 -21.56 -11.23
N ASP A 22 4.33 -22.64 -12.02
CA ASP A 22 5.06 -23.91 -11.79
C ASP A 22 6.28 -24.05 -12.71
N ALA A 23 6.80 -22.95 -13.22
CA ALA A 23 7.99 -22.91 -14.06
C ALA A 23 9.29 -23.03 -13.24
N PRO A 24 10.39 -23.56 -13.85
CA PRO A 24 11.71 -23.54 -13.20
C PRO A 24 12.17 -22.13 -12.85
N THR A 25 12.70 -21.96 -11.64
CA THR A 25 13.10 -20.64 -11.08
C THR A 25 14.45 -20.11 -11.58
N ASN A 26 15.07 -20.75 -12.56
CA ASN A 26 16.39 -20.39 -13.09
C ASN A 26 16.40 -19.17 -14.04
N ARG A 27 15.22 -18.63 -14.40
CA ARG A 27 15.06 -17.41 -15.21
C ARG A 27 14.07 -16.49 -14.52
N ILE A 28 14.57 -15.65 -13.61
CA ILE A 28 13.75 -14.76 -12.77
C ILE A 28 13.41 -13.48 -13.55
N THR A 29 12.59 -13.59 -14.57
CA THR A 29 11.88 -12.43 -15.16
C THR A 29 10.49 -12.24 -14.53
N ASP A 30 9.90 -13.34 -14.02
CA ASP A 30 8.62 -13.35 -13.33
C ASP A 30 8.81 -13.93 -11.92
N PRO A 31 8.43 -13.22 -10.85
CA PRO A 31 8.58 -13.71 -9.48
C PRO A 31 7.54 -14.75 -9.07
N LEU A 32 6.44 -14.95 -9.83
CA LEU A 32 5.35 -15.86 -9.47
C LEU A 32 5.83 -17.28 -9.16
N PRO A 33 6.69 -17.94 -9.99
CA PRO A 33 7.18 -19.28 -9.69
C PRO A 33 7.93 -19.35 -8.35
N VAL A 34 8.77 -18.36 -8.06
CA VAL A 34 9.52 -18.30 -6.80
C VAL A 34 8.58 -18.15 -5.61
N LEU A 35 7.60 -17.25 -5.71
CA LEU A 35 6.65 -16.97 -4.64
C LEU A 35 5.72 -18.16 -4.36
N TYR A 36 5.28 -18.86 -5.41
CA TYR A 36 4.46 -20.06 -5.27
C TYR A 36 5.26 -21.23 -4.67
N GLN A 37 6.42 -21.55 -5.23
CA GLN A 37 7.25 -22.68 -4.78
C GLN A 37 7.84 -22.48 -3.38
N SER A 38 8.08 -21.22 -2.96
CA SER A 38 8.50 -20.91 -1.59
C SER A 38 7.34 -20.76 -0.59
N GLY A 39 6.10 -20.96 -1.03
CA GLY A 39 4.92 -20.97 -0.16
C GLY A 39 4.39 -19.60 0.23
N TYR A 40 4.87 -18.53 -0.38
CA TYR A 40 4.29 -17.18 -0.21
C TYR A 40 2.94 -17.03 -0.91
N LEU A 41 2.73 -17.77 -2.01
CA LEU A 41 1.45 -17.86 -2.70
C LEU A 41 0.92 -19.30 -2.68
N THR A 42 -0.40 -19.43 -2.76
CA THR A 42 -1.10 -20.71 -2.89
C THR A 42 -2.29 -20.58 -3.83
N ILE A 43 -2.76 -21.70 -4.36
CA ILE A 43 -3.95 -21.75 -5.20
C ILE A 43 -5.19 -21.55 -4.32
N LYS A 44 -6.02 -20.56 -4.67
CA LYS A 44 -7.32 -20.26 -4.03
C LYS A 44 -8.50 -20.64 -4.92
N GLY A 45 -8.30 -20.68 -6.22
CA GLY A 45 -9.35 -21.00 -7.17
C GLY A 45 -8.79 -21.52 -8.49
N TYR A 46 -9.68 -22.14 -9.28
CA TYR A 46 -9.39 -22.59 -10.64
C TYR A 46 -10.60 -22.38 -11.52
N ASP A 47 -10.40 -21.73 -12.66
CA ASP A 47 -11.39 -21.59 -13.71
C ASP A 47 -11.09 -22.60 -14.82
N PRO A 48 -11.92 -23.66 -14.97
CA PRO A 48 -11.70 -24.68 -15.99
C PRO A 48 -11.96 -24.19 -17.42
N SER A 49 -12.74 -23.11 -17.60
CA SER A 49 -13.07 -22.58 -18.92
C SER A 49 -11.86 -21.92 -19.58
N PHE A 50 -11.02 -21.28 -18.76
CA PHE A 50 -9.82 -20.57 -19.21
C PHE A 50 -8.52 -21.24 -18.76
N GLN A 51 -8.62 -22.33 -17.98
CA GLN A 51 -7.47 -23.01 -17.36
C GLN A 51 -6.61 -22.07 -16.51
N LEU A 52 -7.26 -21.12 -15.82
CA LEU A 52 -6.61 -20.11 -14.98
C LEU A 52 -6.75 -20.46 -13.51
N TYR A 53 -5.64 -20.35 -12.81
CA TYR A 53 -5.57 -20.46 -11.37
C TYR A 53 -5.57 -19.08 -10.72
N THR A 54 -6.32 -18.92 -9.63
CA THR A 54 -6.24 -17.74 -8.77
C THR A 54 -5.23 -18.03 -7.67
N LEU A 55 -4.19 -17.21 -7.59
CA LEU A 55 -3.13 -17.28 -6.58
C LEU A 55 -3.30 -16.14 -5.59
N ALA A 56 -3.17 -16.44 -4.29
CA ALA A 56 -3.15 -15.44 -3.24
C ALA A 56 -2.31 -15.92 -2.04
N TYR A 57 -2.09 -15.05 -1.07
CA TYR A 57 -1.41 -15.44 0.17
C TYR A 57 -2.17 -16.54 0.90
N PRO A 58 -1.49 -17.59 1.45
CA PRO A 58 -2.14 -18.68 2.18
C PRO A 58 -3.00 -18.17 3.34
N ASN A 59 -2.48 -17.25 4.12
CA ASN A 59 -3.11 -16.66 5.29
C ASN A 59 -2.50 -15.25 5.59
N LYS A 60 -3.06 -14.58 6.61
CA LYS A 60 -2.64 -13.25 7.03
C LYS A 60 -1.21 -13.23 7.58
N GLU A 61 -0.78 -14.29 8.23
CA GLU A 61 0.55 -14.41 8.84
C GLU A 61 1.64 -14.48 7.77
N VAL A 62 1.47 -15.28 6.73
CA VAL A 62 2.40 -15.36 5.59
C VAL A 62 2.46 -14.04 4.85
N ARG A 63 1.28 -13.43 4.58
CA ARG A 63 1.22 -12.10 3.97
C ARG A 63 1.99 -11.07 4.79
N LYS A 64 1.73 -11.03 6.10
CA LYS A 64 2.43 -10.14 7.03
C LYS A 64 3.94 -10.32 6.96
N GLY A 65 4.44 -11.56 7.15
CA GLY A 65 5.85 -11.86 7.14
C GLY A 65 6.51 -11.48 5.81
N PHE A 66 5.83 -11.70 4.70
CA PHE A 66 6.31 -11.31 3.38
C PHE A 66 6.44 -9.78 3.26
N LEU A 67 5.39 -9.02 3.59
CA LEU A 67 5.42 -7.55 3.51
C LEU A 67 6.46 -6.94 4.48
N GLU A 68 6.60 -7.49 5.69
CA GLU A 68 7.63 -7.09 6.65
C GLU A 68 9.05 -7.34 6.11
N SER A 69 9.26 -8.43 5.36
CA SER A 69 10.55 -8.73 4.73
C SER A 69 10.86 -7.81 3.54
N LEU A 70 9.84 -7.33 2.84
CA LEU A 70 10.01 -6.43 1.70
C LEU A 70 10.31 -4.99 2.12
N MET A 71 9.66 -4.49 3.17
CA MET A 71 9.77 -3.09 3.56
C MET A 71 11.22 -2.60 3.71
N PRO A 72 12.14 -3.31 4.41
CA PRO A 72 13.54 -2.91 4.47
C PRO A 72 14.24 -2.85 3.12
N ALA A 73 13.86 -3.69 2.16
CA ALA A 73 14.43 -3.67 0.82
C ALA A 73 14.04 -2.42 0.02
N TYR A 74 12.82 -1.90 0.22
CA TYR A 74 12.34 -0.70 -0.44
C TYR A 74 12.81 0.61 0.21
N VAL A 75 12.88 0.64 1.54
CA VAL A 75 13.20 1.87 2.29
C VAL A 75 14.61 1.87 2.89
N HIS A 76 15.30 0.73 2.93
CA HIS A 76 16.63 0.52 3.52
C HIS A 76 16.75 1.02 4.98
N LEU A 77 15.64 0.99 5.69
CA LEU A 77 15.57 1.23 7.11
C LEU A 77 15.45 -0.11 7.85
N PRO A 78 16.05 -0.24 9.03
CA PRO A 78 15.84 -1.42 9.88
C PRO A 78 14.36 -1.64 10.18
N ALA A 79 13.93 -2.89 10.28
CA ALA A 79 12.51 -3.23 10.56
C ALA A 79 11.99 -2.55 11.84
N ARG A 80 12.84 -2.37 12.87
CA ARG A 80 12.49 -1.68 14.11
C ARG A 80 12.11 -0.21 13.88
N GLU A 81 12.80 0.48 12.98
CA GLU A 81 12.51 1.87 12.64
C GLU A 81 11.20 1.98 11.87
N ASN A 82 10.96 1.09 10.91
CA ASN A 82 9.70 1.02 10.17
C ASN A 82 8.51 0.84 11.13
N THR A 83 8.63 -0.09 12.08
CA THR A 83 7.60 -0.32 13.10
C THR A 83 7.38 0.93 13.96
N PHE A 84 8.44 1.64 14.33
CA PHE A 84 8.35 2.88 15.10
C PHE A 84 7.53 3.95 14.36
N TYR A 85 7.79 4.18 13.06
CA TYR A 85 7.04 5.15 12.27
C TYR A 85 5.57 4.76 12.16
N ILE A 86 5.27 3.49 11.87
CA ILE A 86 3.89 2.98 11.75
C ILE A 86 3.12 3.15 13.06
N VAL A 87 3.69 2.70 14.18
CA VAL A 87 3.03 2.79 15.49
C VAL A 87 2.83 4.24 15.91
N SER A 88 3.81 5.09 15.64
CA SER A 88 3.70 6.53 15.98
C SER A 88 2.65 7.24 15.15
N PHE A 89 2.54 6.92 13.86
CA PHE A 89 1.48 7.40 12.98
C PHE A 89 0.09 7.02 13.52
N ILE A 90 -0.10 5.76 13.93
CA ILE A 90 -1.36 5.28 14.50
C ILE A 90 -1.69 6.02 15.82
N LYS A 91 -0.68 6.27 16.67
CA LYS A 91 -0.89 7.03 17.93
C LYS A 91 -1.38 8.44 17.66
N ASP A 92 -0.81 9.12 16.68
CA ASP A 92 -1.25 10.46 16.29
C ASP A 92 -2.67 10.45 15.70
N LEU A 93 -3.01 9.47 14.84
CA LEU A 93 -4.39 9.30 14.35
C LEU A 93 -5.38 9.09 15.51
N ARG A 94 -5.04 8.25 16.49
CA ARG A 94 -5.89 8.00 17.67
C ARG A 94 -6.08 9.26 18.52
N ALA A 95 -5.10 10.13 18.53
CA ALA A 95 -5.18 11.43 19.23
C ALA A 95 -5.91 12.49 18.38
N GLY A 96 -6.37 12.18 17.17
CA GLY A 96 -6.97 13.15 16.24
C GLY A 96 -5.96 14.16 15.68
N ASN A 97 -4.66 13.91 15.84
CA ASN A 97 -3.57 14.77 15.39
C ASN A 97 -3.15 14.37 13.95
N LEU A 98 -3.99 14.72 12.98
CA LEU A 98 -3.73 14.34 11.56
C LEU A 98 -2.49 15.06 11.00
N ASP A 99 -2.25 16.31 11.34
CA ASP A 99 -1.05 17.02 10.92
C ASP A 99 0.21 16.34 11.46
N GLY A 100 0.21 15.90 12.71
CA GLY A 100 1.29 15.12 13.29
C GLY A 100 1.54 13.79 12.56
N CYS A 101 0.47 13.12 12.11
CA CYS A 101 0.58 11.91 11.29
C CYS A 101 1.31 12.18 9.99
N LEU A 102 0.91 13.24 9.28
CA LEU A 102 1.47 13.56 7.96
C LEU A 102 2.90 14.09 8.06
N GLU A 103 3.23 14.85 9.10
CA GLU A 103 4.62 15.22 9.40
C GLU A 103 5.51 14.01 9.72
N ARG A 104 4.96 12.97 10.38
CA ARG A 104 5.69 11.70 10.59
C ARG A 104 5.90 10.95 9.29
N LEU A 105 4.87 10.90 8.45
CA LEU A 105 4.98 10.27 7.13
C LEU A 105 6.00 11.01 6.27
N LYS A 106 6.02 12.33 6.33
CA LYS A 106 7.04 13.18 5.71
C LYS A 106 8.44 12.85 6.21
N SER A 107 8.62 12.74 7.55
CA SER A 107 9.90 12.36 8.16
C SER A 107 10.33 10.96 7.77
N PHE A 108 9.39 10.02 7.67
CA PHE A 108 9.65 8.66 7.21
C PHE A 108 10.22 8.66 5.78
N PHE A 109 9.57 9.33 4.84
CA PHE A 109 10.07 9.42 3.46
C PHE A 109 11.41 10.14 3.36
N ALA A 110 11.61 11.22 4.12
CA ALA A 110 12.86 11.95 4.19
C ALA A 110 14.03 11.11 4.74
N SER A 111 13.75 10.08 5.53
CA SER A 111 14.77 9.17 6.09
C SER A 111 15.25 8.10 5.09
N ILE A 112 14.57 7.93 3.96
CA ILE A 112 14.93 6.94 2.93
C ILE A 112 16.20 7.42 2.19
N PRO A 113 17.28 6.58 2.13
CA PRO A 113 18.55 7.00 1.55
C PRO A 113 18.47 7.33 0.06
N ASN A 114 19.11 8.42 -0.35
CA ASN A 114 19.08 8.94 -1.72
C ASN A 114 19.67 8.02 -2.81
N LYS A 115 20.53 7.07 -2.44
CA LYS A 115 21.24 6.18 -3.39
C LYS A 115 20.34 5.14 -4.06
N LEU A 116 19.11 4.97 -3.56
CA LEU A 116 18.17 3.94 -3.99
C LEU A 116 17.07 4.45 -4.91
N ASN A 117 17.24 5.66 -5.38
CA ASN A 117 16.20 6.41 -6.06
C ASN A 117 15.93 5.90 -7.47
N ASN A 118 15.05 4.94 -7.53
CA ASN A 118 14.18 4.86 -8.68
C ASN A 118 13.22 6.06 -8.58
N LYS A 119 13.34 7.04 -9.49
CA LYS A 119 12.47 8.23 -9.52
C LYS A 119 11.06 7.91 -10.03
N GLU A 120 10.74 6.64 -10.14
CA GLU A 120 9.47 6.18 -10.69
C GLU A 120 8.36 6.34 -9.64
N GLU A 121 7.26 6.92 -10.03
CA GLU A 121 6.04 7.04 -9.25
C GLU A 121 5.65 5.71 -8.60
N LYS A 122 5.79 4.59 -9.33
CA LYS A 122 5.53 3.23 -8.86
C LYS A 122 6.31 2.85 -7.60
N HIS A 123 7.55 3.32 -7.44
CA HIS A 123 8.36 3.06 -6.24
C HIS A 123 7.73 3.68 -4.99
N TYR A 124 7.30 4.94 -5.07
CA TYR A 124 6.64 5.62 -3.95
C TYR A 124 5.28 5.02 -3.64
N GLN A 125 4.50 4.69 -4.65
CA GLN A 125 3.21 3.98 -4.49
C GLN A 125 3.41 2.63 -3.78
N THR A 126 4.47 1.89 -4.10
CA THR A 126 4.81 0.64 -3.42
C THR A 126 5.14 0.87 -1.95
N ILE A 127 5.91 1.91 -1.62
CA ILE A 127 6.23 2.24 -0.22
C ILE A 127 4.97 2.64 0.55
N PHE A 128 4.08 3.45 -0.04
CA PHE A 128 2.78 3.78 0.56
C PHE A 128 1.95 2.53 0.81
N TYR A 129 1.85 1.66 -0.19
CA TYR A 129 1.15 0.39 -0.05
C TYR A 129 1.69 -0.44 1.10
N LEU A 130 3.01 -0.65 1.17
CA LEU A 130 3.65 -1.40 2.26
C LEU A 130 3.37 -0.76 3.62
N PHE A 131 3.52 0.56 3.72
CA PHE A 131 3.29 1.29 4.98
C PHE A 131 1.87 1.08 5.50
N PHE A 132 0.86 1.33 4.66
CA PHE A 132 -0.54 1.20 5.06
C PHE A 132 -0.95 -0.27 5.26
N ARG A 133 -0.45 -1.21 4.47
CA ARG A 133 -0.72 -2.64 4.66
C ARG A 133 -0.13 -3.16 5.98
N LEU A 134 1.07 -2.76 6.33
CA LEU A 134 1.67 -3.10 7.62
C LEU A 134 0.96 -2.41 8.79
N MET A 135 0.44 -1.21 8.58
CA MET A 135 -0.41 -0.53 9.56
C MET A 135 -1.70 -1.33 9.85
N GLY A 136 -2.22 -2.05 8.87
CA GLY A 136 -3.38 -2.95 9.01
C GLY A 136 -3.24 -4.07 10.04
N GLN A 137 -2.05 -4.30 10.59
CA GLN A 137 -1.84 -5.22 11.72
C GLN A 137 -2.35 -4.67 13.06
N TYR A 138 -2.50 -3.36 13.15
CA TYR A 138 -2.83 -2.65 14.40
C TYR A 138 -4.21 -2.01 14.38
N ILE A 139 -4.73 -1.70 13.19
CA ILE A 139 -6.01 -1.03 12.96
C ILE A 139 -6.63 -1.57 11.66
N ASP A 140 -7.93 -1.34 11.46
CA ASP A 140 -8.60 -1.71 10.22
C ASP A 140 -8.20 -0.74 9.09
N VAL A 141 -7.51 -1.27 8.08
CA VAL A 141 -7.03 -0.52 6.92
C VAL A 141 -7.34 -1.28 5.65
N GLU A 142 -8.08 -0.64 4.78
CA GLU A 142 -8.26 -1.07 3.39
C GLU A 142 -7.27 -0.30 2.52
N VAL A 143 -6.41 -1.02 1.80
CA VAL A 143 -5.50 -0.42 0.81
C VAL A 143 -5.82 -1.03 -0.52
N ASP A 144 -6.11 -0.22 -1.51
CA ASP A 144 -6.49 -0.72 -2.81
C ASP A 144 -5.34 -0.78 -3.81
N THR A 145 -5.50 -1.71 -4.74
CA THR A 145 -4.57 -1.98 -5.81
C THR A 145 -5.15 -1.68 -7.18
N ALA A 146 -6.47 -1.42 -7.25
CA ALA A 146 -7.19 -1.25 -8.50
C ALA A 146 -7.49 0.22 -8.82
N ILE A 147 -7.51 0.55 -10.11
CA ILE A 147 -7.97 1.87 -10.60
C ILE A 147 -9.43 2.07 -10.18
N GLY A 148 -9.68 3.06 -9.33
CA GLY A 148 -11.03 3.45 -8.95
C GLY A 148 -11.39 3.34 -7.47
N ARG A 149 -10.41 3.15 -6.59
CA ARG A 149 -10.58 3.20 -5.14
C ARG A 149 -9.54 4.12 -4.51
N ALA A 150 -9.78 4.55 -3.26
CA ALA A 150 -8.83 5.38 -2.52
C ALA A 150 -7.52 4.62 -2.26
N ASP A 151 -6.40 5.33 -2.22
CA ASP A 151 -5.10 4.72 -1.94
C ASP A 151 -5.05 4.03 -0.57
N ALA A 152 -5.72 4.62 0.43
CA ALA A 152 -5.94 3.96 1.72
C ALA A 152 -7.21 4.44 2.42
N ILE A 153 -7.94 3.52 3.05
CA ILE A 153 -9.06 3.82 3.96
C ILE A 153 -8.70 3.27 5.33
N VAL A 154 -8.66 4.15 6.33
CA VAL A 154 -8.32 3.80 7.71
C VAL A 154 -9.53 3.97 8.59
N LYS A 155 -10.00 2.86 9.20
CA LYS A 155 -11.12 2.85 10.14
C LYS A 155 -10.59 2.84 11.56
N LEU A 156 -10.90 3.87 12.31
CA LEU A 156 -10.40 4.03 13.66
C LEU A 156 -11.47 4.60 14.59
N GLN A 157 -11.93 3.80 15.55
CA GLN A 157 -13.02 4.16 16.47
C GLN A 157 -14.29 4.56 15.70
N ASP A 158 -14.68 5.83 15.76
CA ASP A 158 -15.82 6.45 15.09
C ASP A 158 -15.43 7.21 13.81
N THR A 159 -14.15 7.26 13.50
CA THR A 159 -13.60 8.08 12.41
C THR A 159 -13.07 7.20 11.28
N LEU A 160 -13.43 7.58 10.06
CA LEU A 160 -12.95 6.98 8.83
C LEU A 160 -12.12 8.00 8.07
N TYR A 161 -10.86 7.67 7.83
CA TYR A 161 -9.96 8.49 7.03
C TYR A 161 -9.85 7.91 5.62
N VAL A 162 -10.08 8.74 4.60
CA VAL A 162 -9.92 8.39 3.18
C VAL A 162 -8.73 9.15 2.64
N PHE A 163 -7.62 8.45 2.39
CA PHE A 163 -6.40 9.03 1.87
C PHE A 163 -6.30 8.86 0.36
N GLU A 164 -5.89 9.91 -0.31
CA GLU A 164 -5.50 9.91 -1.72
C GLU A 164 -4.19 10.69 -1.88
N PHE A 165 -3.23 10.10 -2.58
CA PHE A 165 -1.90 10.66 -2.79
C PHE A 165 -1.73 11.04 -4.26
N LYS A 166 -1.13 12.21 -4.52
CA LYS A 166 -0.75 12.66 -5.85
C LYS A 166 0.76 12.90 -5.90
N VAL A 167 1.44 12.21 -6.79
CA VAL A 167 2.84 12.50 -7.08
C VAL A 167 2.91 13.71 -8.00
N ASP A 168 3.62 14.76 -7.57
CA ASP A 168 3.77 16.04 -8.27
C ASP A 168 2.44 16.73 -8.66
N GLY A 169 1.34 16.35 -8.01
CA GLY A 169 0.03 16.99 -8.14
C GLY A 169 -0.30 17.84 -6.92
N THR A 170 -1.58 18.16 -6.72
CA THR A 170 -2.04 18.99 -5.60
C THR A 170 -2.95 18.22 -4.63
N PRO A 171 -3.02 18.62 -3.35
CA PRO A 171 -3.99 18.08 -2.41
C PRO A 171 -5.44 18.28 -2.86
N GLU A 172 -5.72 19.35 -3.57
CA GLU A 172 -7.04 19.67 -4.13
C GLU A 172 -7.43 18.66 -5.22
N GLU A 173 -6.51 18.28 -6.10
CA GLU A 173 -6.72 17.23 -7.11
C GLU A 173 -7.00 15.89 -6.45
N ALA A 174 -6.28 15.56 -5.37
CA ALA A 174 -6.52 14.35 -4.59
C ALA A 174 -7.94 14.36 -3.97
N LEU A 175 -8.34 15.44 -3.32
CA LEU A 175 -9.69 15.59 -2.76
C LEU A 175 -10.76 15.53 -3.85
N ALA A 176 -10.54 16.20 -4.99
CA ALA A 176 -11.45 16.13 -6.12
C ALA A 176 -11.62 14.71 -6.65
N GLN A 177 -10.56 13.91 -6.66
CA GLN A 177 -10.64 12.49 -7.02
C GLN A 177 -11.46 11.69 -6.01
N ILE A 178 -11.23 11.84 -4.70
CA ILE A 178 -12.04 11.18 -3.65
C ILE A 178 -13.52 11.48 -3.86
N ASN A 179 -13.87 12.74 -4.16
CA ASN A 179 -15.24 13.19 -4.33
C ASN A 179 -15.85 12.67 -5.63
N SER A 180 -15.16 12.82 -6.76
CA SER A 180 -15.66 12.44 -8.09
C SER A 180 -15.82 10.92 -8.26
N LYS A 181 -14.95 10.14 -7.63
CA LYS A 181 -15.02 8.68 -7.62
C LYS A 181 -15.92 8.11 -6.53
N GLY A 182 -16.35 8.95 -5.58
CA GLY A 182 -17.27 8.55 -4.53
C GLY A 182 -16.70 7.54 -3.53
N TYR A 183 -15.41 7.58 -3.25
CA TYR A 183 -14.74 6.59 -2.37
C TYR A 183 -15.34 6.51 -0.97
N ALA A 184 -15.93 7.60 -0.48
CA ALA A 184 -16.58 7.66 0.82
C ALA A 184 -18.03 7.15 0.80
N ILE A 185 -18.67 7.00 -0.37
CA ILE A 185 -20.11 6.65 -0.48
C ILE A 185 -20.46 5.36 0.27
N PRO A 186 -19.70 4.25 0.18
CA PRO A 186 -20.03 3.00 0.90
C PRO A 186 -20.12 3.15 2.42
N TYR A 187 -19.55 4.21 2.98
CA TYR A 187 -19.45 4.43 4.42
C TYR A 187 -20.41 5.51 4.94
N GLN A 188 -21.17 6.16 4.06
CA GLN A 188 -22.11 7.22 4.44
C GLN A 188 -23.35 6.71 5.18
N VAL A 189 -23.65 5.41 5.08
CA VAL A 189 -24.81 4.78 5.75
C VAL A 189 -24.55 4.48 7.22
N GLY A 190 -23.30 4.56 7.67
CA GLY A 190 -22.93 4.35 9.07
C GLY A 190 -22.68 5.65 9.82
N ASP A 191 -22.51 5.56 11.16
CA ASP A 191 -22.22 6.71 12.03
C ASP A 191 -20.74 7.16 11.95
N TRP A 192 -20.08 6.98 10.79
CA TRP A 192 -18.69 7.35 10.61
C TRP A 192 -18.51 8.85 10.48
N LYS A 193 -17.59 9.40 11.27
CA LYS A 193 -17.03 10.72 11.00
C LYS A 193 -16.00 10.58 9.88
N ILE A 194 -16.40 10.93 8.66
CA ILE A 194 -15.55 10.78 7.48
C ILE A 194 -14.61 12.00 7.37
N ILE A 195 -13.31 11.74 7.24
CA ILE A 195 -12.28 12.74 6.98
C ILE A 195 -11.55 12.34 5.70
N LYS A 196 -11.69 13.14 4.66
CA LYS A 196 -10.96 13.00 3.40
C LYS A 196 -9.64 13.72 3.50
N VAL A 197 -8.57 13.09 3.03
CA VAL A 197 -7.19 13.58 3.15
C VAL A 197 -6.53 13.51 1.79
N GLY A 198 -6.41 14.65 1.14
CA GLY A 198 -5.63 14.80 -0.08
C GLY A 198 -4.19 15.16 0.26
N VAL A 199 -3.23 14.43 -0.31
CA VAL A 199 -1.81 14.58 -0.01
C VAL A 199 -1.01 14.71 -1.30
N ASN A 200 -0.15 15.73 -1.38
CA ASN A 200 0.87 15.83 -2.41
C ASN A 200 2.15 15.11 -1.96
N PHE A 201 2.72 14.30 -2.83
CA PHE A 201 4.07 13.79 -2.73
C PHE A 201 4.95 14.52 -3.76
N ASP A 202 5.99 15.20 -3.29
CA ASP A 202 6.94 15.92 -4.13
C ASP A 202 8.11 14.99 -4.51
N SER A 203 8.20 14.62 -5.78
CA SER A 203 9.24 13.70 -6.28
C SER A 203 10.64 14.35 -6.28
N ALA A 204 10.73 15.69 -6.33
CA ALA A 204 12.00 16.39 -6.28
C ALA A 204 12.63 16.36 -4.89
N THR A 205 11.83 16.58 -3.85
CA THR A 205 12.24 16.46 -2.44
C THR A 205 12.05 15.05 -1.89
N ARG A 206 11.31 14.19 -2.61
CA ARG A 206 11.03 12.77 -2.30
C ARG A 206 10.34 12.56 -0.97
N THR A 207 9.43 13.43 -0.64
CA THR A 207 8.67 13.35 0.60
C THR A 207 7.29 13.97 0.43
N ILE A 208 6.49 13.89 1.48
CA ILE A 208 5.22 14.61 1.55
C ILE A 208 5.49 16.11 1.45
N GLY A 209 4.84 16.76 0.50
CA GLY A 209 4.86 18.21 0.34
C GLY A 209 3.79 18.88 1.19
N THR A 210 2.61 19.01 0.63
CA THR A 210 1.44 19.64 1.26
C THR A 210 0.28 18.67 1.36
N TRP A 211 -0.67 18.95 2.24
CA TRP A 211 -1.91 18.19 2.37
C TRP A 211 -3.09 19.10 2.69
N LYS A 212 -4.28 18.59 2.42
CA LYS A 212 -5.55 19.25 2.72
C LYS A 212 -6.57 18.23 3.19
N THR A 213 -7.44 18.66 4.08
CA THR A 213 -8.53 17.82 4.62
C THR A 213 -9.88 18.40 4.31
N GLU A 214 -10.88 17.50 4.11
CA GLU A 214 -12.29 17.81 3.96
C GLU A 214 -13.11 16.89 4.87
N ARG A 215 -14.16 17.42 5.49
CA ARG A 215 -15.09 16.67 6.35
C ARG A 215 -16.43 16.51 5.67
#